data_2f66a87af14b28dfbf7d52529ee1aa51
#
_entry.id   2f66a87af14b28dfbf7d52529ee1aa51
#
_cell.length_a   1.000
_cell.length_b   1.000
_cell.length_c   1.000
_cell.angle_alpha   90.00
_cell.angle_beta   90.00
_cell.angle_gamma   90.00
#
_symmetry.space_group_name_H-M   'P 1'
#
loop_
_entity.id
_entity.type
_entity.pdbx_description
1 polymer ?
#
loop_
_entity_poly.entity_id
_entity_poly.type
_entity_poly.pdbx_seq_one_letter_code
_entity_poly.pdbx_strand_id
1 'polypeptide(L)'
;MTDLSSTTNVVENLLQTKNTRDRHLFGPGPKRILSFDGGGVRGAISVAFLERIEALFAEHQRKVLADYIAEKERAGVADENLAAARKKHAAPFQLADWFDLVGGTSTGSLIAGAIALGFNTTDIKKFYIERAPYVFQRPFWRIPGLQAKFDARALRQEIDAIVAQRTLDSEDLITGLSVVSKRIDTGSPWILTNNPRSPYWETKPPTKDDPGYLGNRHYKLATLVRSSTAAPHFFDPEIVQILADEEENKQAESAGPEDRDWLDKMNDNLGRFPRLTMLLTKLRALRVAGAKGPNPKTHGLFVDGGVTPFNNPSFALLMQAIVKPYGMCWPLGSDKITFVSIGTGTYRAKLSFTQLGFAGPLKLALHSLLSMMGDTQTLALAQMQWLGDCPDPWPINSEIGSLAGELPPESRWFRFMRYDVQLEKPWIEGKLGKLVSEERVAAYRNMDDPSIIMPIYELACDAAEKQVKVEHFFPQKQTGAGQTGAA
;
A
#
# COMPACT_ATOMS: atom_id res chain seq x y z
N MET A 1 -6.90 0.96 42.20
CA MET A 1 -7.75 1.98 41.60
C MET A 1 -7.11 2.37 40.28
N THR A 2 -7.54 1.79 39.19
CA THR A 2 -7.15 2.20 37.83
C THR A 2 -7.62 3.62 37.62
N ASP A 3 -6.74 4.48 37.16
CA ASP A 3 -6.94 5.90 36.95
C ASP A 3 -8.17 6.14 36.02
N LEU A 4 -9.31 6.45 36.62
CA LEU A 4 -10.62 6.68 35.96
C LEU A 4 -10.53 7.72 34.82
N SER A 5 -9.65 8.71 34.96
CA SER A 5 -9.45 9.75 33.95
C SER A 5 -8.81 9.19 32.67
N SER A 6 -7.96 8.18 32.80
CA SER A 6 -7.29 7.57 31.64
C SER A 6 -8.21 6.69 30.80
N THR A 7 -9.13 5.95 31.45
CA THR A 7 -10.09 5.06 30.77
C THR A 7 -11.16 5.87 30.03
N THR A 8 -11.68 6.93 30.66
CA THR A 8 -12.66 7.82 30.03
C THR A 8 -12.10 8.47 28.76
N ASN A 9 -10.87 9.01 28.81
CA ASN A 9 -10.21 9.61 27.65
C ASN A 9 -9.99 8.59 26.50
N VAL A 10 -9.69 7.32 26.82
CA VAL A 10 -9.54 6.26 25.81
C VAL A 10 -10.87 5.95 25.14
N VAL A 11 -11.94 5.85 25.94
CA VAL A 11 -13.29 5.59 25.42
C VAL A 11 -13.78 6.78 24.59
N GLU A 12 -13.62 8.01 25.03
CA GLU A 12 -13.98 9.19 24.23
C GLU A 12 -13.27 9.19 22.87
N ASN A 13 -11.99 8.85 22.82
CA ASN A 13 -11.26 8.70 21.57
C ASN A 13 -11.82 7.58 20.70
N LEU A 14 -12.24 6.45 21.27
CA LEU A 14 -12.87 5.36 20.53
C LEU A 14 -14.29 5.71 20.03
N LEU A 15 -15.01 6.54 20.76
CA LEU A 15 -16.35 7.01 20.41
C LEU A 15 -16.35 8.18 19.43
N GLN A 16 -15.25 8.95 19.36
CA GLN A 16 -15.05 9.93 18.29
C GLN A 16 -14.88 9.23 16.96
N THR A 17 -16.01 8.85 16.35
CA THR A 17 -16.02 8.20 15.03
C THR A 17 -15.44 9.17 13.99
N LYS A 18 -14.24 8.91 13.56
CA LYS A 18 -13.67 9.57 12.41
C LYS A 18 -14.30 8.93 11.16
N ASN A 19 -15.47 9.36 10.79
CA ASN A 19 -16.26 8.77 9.71
C ASN A 19 -16.11 9.49 8.37
N THR A 20 -15.12 10.39 8.26
CA THR A 20 -14.83 11.11 7.04
C THR A 20 -13.32 11.29 6.85
N ARG A 21 -12.86 11.24 5.60
CA ARG A 21 -11.48 11.52 5.21
C ARG A 21 -10.92 12.77 5.90
N ASP A 22 -11.66 13.87 5.91
CA ASP A 22 -11.17 15.13 6.43
C ASP A 22 -10.98 15.12 7.95
N ARG A 23 -11.83 14.39 8.69
CA ARG A 23 -11.61 14.18 10.13
C ARG A 23 -10.37 13.35 10.42
N HIS A 24 -10.10 12.34 9.59
CA HIS A 24 -8.86 11.58 9.68
C HIS A 24 -7.64 12.45 9.40
N LEU A 25 -7.63 13.15 8.27
CA LEU A 25 -6.46 13.93 7.86
C LEU A 25 -6.21 15.17 8.72
N PHE A 26 -7.25 15.91 9.12
CA PHE A 26 -7.13 17.23 9.73
C PHE A 26 -7.70 17.35 11.14
N GLY A 27 -8.42 16.33 11.60
CA GLY A 27 -8.95 16.31 12.99
C GLY A 27 -7.83 16.27 14.03
N PRO A 28 -8.12 16.63 15.29
CA PRO A 28 -7.15 16.60 16.37
C PRO A 28 -6.79 15.17 16.83
N GLY A 29 -5.80 15.07 17.70
CA GLY A 29 -5.38 13.84 18.36
C GLY A 29 -4.23 13.10 17.65
N PRO A 30 -3.79 11.97 18.23
CA PRO A 30 -2.75 11.14 17.65
C PRO A 30 -3.14 10.60 16.30
N LYS A 31 -2.18 10.51 15.38
CA LYS A 31 -2.35 10.08 14.01
C LYS A 31 -1.77 8.69 13.78
N ARG A 32 -2.35 7.96 12.84
CA ARG A 32 -1.92 6.58 12.52
C ARG A 32 -1.81 6.40 11.03
N ILE A 33 -0.63 5.92 10.61
CA ILE A 33 -0.32 5.66 9.20
C ILE A 33 -0.16 4.16 9.02
N LEU A 34 -0.70 3.64 7.92
CA LEU A 34 -0.54 2.26 7.49
C LEU A 34 -0.04 2.22 6.06
N SER A 35 1.13 1.61 5.85
CA SER A 35 1.74 1.50 4.53
C SER A 35 1.91 0.04 4.10
N PHE A 36 1.76 -0.20 2.79
CA PHE A 36 1.89 -1.51 2.17
C PHE A 36 2.89 -1.50 1.02
N ASP A 37 3.84 -2.42 1.07
CA ASP A 37 4.81 -2.61 -0.02
C ASP A 37 4.15 -3.20 -1.27
N GLY A 38 4.80 -3.00 -2.41
CA GLY A 38 4.53 -3.74 -3.65
C GLY A 38 5.10 -5.16 -3.60
N GLY A 39 4.45 -6.11 -4.28
CA GLY A 39 4.93 -7.48 -4.28
C GLY A 39 4.13 -8.51 -5.06
N GLY A 40 3.18 -8.13 -5.90
CA GLY A 40 2.36 -9.06 -6.72
C GLY A 40 1.57 -10.05 -5.85
N VAL A 41 1.61 -11.35 -6.16
CA VAL A 41 0.90 -12.39 -5.40
C VAL A 41 1.36 -12.48 -3.92
N ARG A 42 2.56 -12.00 -3.62
CA ARG A 42 3.08 -11.96 -2.24
C ARG A 42 2.36 -10.95 -1.34
N GLY A 43 1.46 -10.13 -1.87
CA GLY A 43 0.52 -9.34 -1.07
C GLY A 43 -0.31 -10.18 -0.09
N ALA A 44 -0.40 -11.50 -0.30
CA ALA A 44 -0.97 -12.45 0.66
C ALA A 44 -0.25 -12.40 2.03
N ILE A 45 1.06 -12.08 2.06
CA ILE A 45 1.81 -11.83 3.31
C ILE A 45 1.19 -10.62 4.04
N SER A 46 1.00 -9.52 3.32
CA SER A 46 0.43 -8.30 3.91
C SER A 46 -0.97 -8.54 4.47
N VAL A 47 -1.78 -9.36 3.80
CA VAL A 47 -3.13 -9.74 4.26
C VAL A 47 -3.07 -10.50 5.59
N ALA A 48 -2.14 -11.46 5.74
CA ALA A 48 -2.00 -12.23 6.98
C ALA A 48 -1.63 -11.34 8.19
N PHE A 49 -0.69 -10.41 8.01
CA PHE A 49 -0.37 -9.42 9.06
C PHE A 49 -1.54 -8.50 9.36
N LEU A 50 -2.26 -8.08 8.33
CA LEU A 50 -3.41 -7.19 8.47
C LEU A 50 -4.56 -7.86 9.25
N GLU A 51 -4.87 -9.13 8.98
CA GLU A 51 -5.86 -9.91 9.74
C GLU A 51 -5.48 -10.00 11.23
N ARG A 52 -4.20 -10.23 11.55
CA ARG A 52 -3.73 -10.27 12.94
C ARG A 52 -3.89 -8.92 13.62
N ILE A 53 -3.55 -7.82 12.93
CA ILE A 53 -3.72 -6.46 13.45
C ILE A 53 -5.19 -6.14 13.67
N GLU A 54 -6.08 -6.44 12.71
CA GLU A 54 -7.52 -6.21 12.83
C GLU A 54 -8.14 -6.99 14.00
N ALA A 55 -7.78 -8.26 14.13
CA ALA A 55 -8.26 -9.11 15.24
C ALA A 55 -7.83 -8.54 16.60
N LEU A 56 -6.58 -8.08 16.71
CA LEU A 56 -6.01 -7.51 17.93
C LEU A 56 -6.71 -6.20 18.31
N PHE A 57 -6.97 -5.34 17.33
CA PHE A 57 -7.65 -4.06 17.56
C PHE A 57 -9.13 -4.28 17.89
N ALA A 58 -9.81 -5.20 17.21
CA ALA A 58 -11.20 -5.55 17.51
C ALA A 58 -11.37 -6.12 18.92
N GLU A 59 -10.42 -6.97 19.35
CA GLU A 59 -10.41 -7.51 20.71
C GLU A 59 -10.19 -6.41 21.75
N HIS A 60 -9.17 -5.56 21.53
CA HIS A 60 -8.87 -4.43 22.41
C HIS A 60 -10.07 -3.47 22.53
N GLN A 61 -10.65 -3.08 21.39
CA GLN A 61 -11.83 -2.19 21.39
C GLN A 61 -12.99 -2.79 22.16
N ARG A 62 -13.31 -4.07 21.89
CA ARG A 62 -14.41 -4.77 22.60
C ARG A 62 -14.18 -4.81 24.10
N LYS A 63 -12.95 -5.15 24.53
CA LYS A 63 -12.60 -5.20 25.95
C LYS A 63 -12.74 -3.84 26.62
N VAL A 64 -12.16 -2.79 26.06
CA VAL A 64 -12.22 -1.42 26.63
C VAL A 64 -13.66 -0.93 26.74
N LEU A 65 -14.47 -1.16 25.69
CA LEU A 65 -15.88 -0.74 25.72
C LEU A 65 -16.72 -1.57 26.67
N ALA A 66 -16.49 -2.88 26.78
CA ALA A 66 -17.19 -3.75 27.73
C ALA A 66 -16.89 -3.35 29.18
N ASP A 67 -15.63 -3.09 29.52
CA ASP A 67 -15.19 -2.65 30.85
C ASP A 67 -15.84 -1.31 31.21
N TYR A 68 -15.86 -0.36 30.27
CA TYR A 68 -16.51 0.94 30.44
C TYR A 68 -18.03 0.82 30.67
N ILE A 69 -18.73 0.04 29.85
CA ILE A 69 -20.18 -0.19 29.97
C ILE A 69 -20.51 -0.80 31.34
N ALA A 70 -19.78 -1.86 31.72
CA ALA A 70 -20.01 -2.53 33.00
C ALA A 70 -19.71 -1.63 34.22
N GLU A 71 -18.76 -0.73 34.13
CA GLU A 71 -18.45 0.26 35.17
C GLU A 71 -19.58 1.27 35.31
N LYS A 72 -20.06 1.87 34.21
CA LYS A 72 -21.11 2.88 34.22
C LYS A 72 -22.46 2.31 34.69
N GLU A 73 -22.77 1.07 34.27
CA GLU A 73 -23.97 0.36 34.73
C GLU A 73 -23.94 0.08 36.24
N ARG A 74 -22.80 -0.34 36.79
CA ARG A 74 -22.65 -0.57 38.23
C ARG A 74 -22.74 0.73 39.05
N ALA A 75 -22.22 1.83 38.50
CA ALA A 75 -22.29 3.14 39.16
C ALA A 75 -23.67 3.77 39.13
N GLY A 76 -24.58 3.29 38.28
CA GLY A 76 -25.94 3.82 38.10
C GLY A 76 -25.96 5.29 37.62
N VAL A 77 -24.84 5.77 37.03
CA VAL A 77 -24.66 7.15 36.57
C VAL A 77 -25.16 7.28 35.14
N ALA A 78 -26.01 8.26 34.86
CA ALA A 78 -26.35 8.64 33.49
C ALA A 78 -25.10 9.18 32.78
N ASP A 79 -24.71 8.50 31.74
CA ASP A 79 -23.54 8.87 30.91
C ASP A 79 -24.00 8.98 29.46
N GLU A 80 -23.81 10.15 28.87
CA GLU A 80 -24.21 10.43 27.48
C GLU A 80 -23.52 9.53 26.46
N ASN A 81 -22.30 9.07 26.79
CA ASN A 81 -21.51 8.18 25.95
C ASN A 81 -21.91 6.70 26.04
N LEU A 82 -22.72 6.31 27.04
CA LEU A 82 -23.07 4.90 27.27
C LEU A 82 -23.81 4.27 26.09
N ALA A 83 -24.77 4.99 25.52
CA ALA A 83 -25.52 4.51 24.35
C ALA A 83 -24.61 4.37 23.12
N ALA A 84 -23.71 5.32 22.91
CA ALA A 84 -22.71 5.27 21.84
C ALA A 84 -21.71 4.13 22.04
N ALA A 85 -21.25 3.90 23.28
CA ALA A 85 -20.36 2.80 23.63
C ALA A 85 -20.99 1.43 23.36
N ARG A 86 -22.25 1.23 23.74
CA ARG A 86 -23.01 -0.01 23.45
C ARG A 86 -23.15 -0.23 21.94
N LYS A 87 -23.48 0.82 21.17
CA LYS A 87 -23.60 0.75 19.70
C LYS A 87 -22.26 0.38 19.07
N LYS A 88 -21.16 1.04 19.47
CA LYS A 88 -19.80 0.78 18.94
C LYS A 88 -19.30 -0.61 19.34
N HIS A 89 -19.59 -1.08 20.56
CA HIS A 89 -19.26 -2.43 21.04
C HIS A 89 -19.93 -3.53 20.20
N ALA A 90 -21.18 -3.30 19.78
CA ALA A 90 -21.94 -4.25 18.95
C ALA A 90 -21.56 -4.20 17.45
N ALA A 91 -20.96 -3.10 17.00
CA ALA A 91 -20.58 -2.94 15.60
C ALA A 91 -19.30 -3.71 15.26
N PRO A 92 -19.14 -4.21 14.01
CA PRO A 92 -17.88 -4.78 13.56
C PRO A 92 -16.79 -3.70 13.57
N PHE A 93 -15.57 -4.13 13.87
CA PHE A 93 -14.39 -3.26 13.81
C PHE A 93 -14.04 -2.93 12.34
N GLN A 94 -13.63 -1.71 12.08
CA GLN A 94 -13.14 -1.28 10.77
C GLN A 94 -11.75 -0.65 10.89
N LEU A 95 -10.80 -1.16 10.09
CA LEU A 95 -9.43 -0.61 10.03
C LEU A 95 -9.41 0.86 9.62
N ALA A 96 -10.33 1.25 8.73
CA ALA A 96 -10.46 2.63 8.28
C ALA A 96 -10.83 3.61 9.40
N ASP A 97 -11.55 3.17 10.44
CA ASP A 97 -11.84 3.99 11.62
C ASP A 97 -10.58 4.27 12.47
N TRP A 98 -9.58 3.41 12.33
CA TRP A 98 -8.39 3.45 13.17
C TRP A 98 -7.22 4.18 12.51
N PHE A 99 -6.96 3.93 11.22
CA PHE A 99 -5.86 4.54 10.49
C PHE A 99 -6.29 5.82 9.78
N ASP A 100 -5.51 6.89 9.96
CA ASP A 100 -5.80 8.23 9.44
C ASP A 100 -5.28 8.43 8.01
N LEU A 101 -4.23 7.69 7.63
CA LEU A 101 -3.67 7.66 6.28
C LEU A 101 -3.25 6.25 5.96
N VAL A 102 -3.77 5.70 4.89
CA VAL A 102 -3.34 4.42 4.33
C VAL A 102 -2.71 4.62 2.97
N GLY A 103 -1.71 3.84 2.64
CA GLY A 103 -1.12 3.97 1.31
C GLY A 103 -0.33 2.74 0.90
N GLY A 104 -0.12 2.61 -0.40
CA GLY A 104 0.52 1.43 -0.94
C GLY A 104 1.09 1.61 -2.33
N THR A 105 1.92 0.66 -2.70
CA THR A 105 2.51 0.53 -4.03
C THR A 105 2.07 -0.80 -4.64
N SER A 106 1.75 -0.82 -5.94
CA SER A 106 1.37 -2.07 -6.62
C SER A 106 0.22 -2.80 -5.90
N THR A 107 0.40 -4.07 -5.57
CA THR A 107 -0.55 -4.86 -4.77
C THR A 107 -0.93 -4.17 -3.46
N GLY A 108 0.00 -3.43 -2.83
CA GLY A 108 -0.25 -2.64 -1.63
C GLY A 108 -1.24 -1.50 -1.87
N SER A 109 -1.28 -0.91 -3.07
CA SER A 109 -2.25 0.14 -3.40
C SER A 109 -3.69 -0.38 -3.46
N LEU A 110 -3.87 -1.64 -3.89
CA LEU A 110 -5.16 -2.31 -3.89
C LEU A 110 -5.67 -2.55 -2.46
N ILE A 111 -4.79 -3.05 -1.58
CA ILE A 111 -5.10 -3.26 -0.15
C ILE A 111 -5.46 -1.92 0.51
N ALA A 112 -4.63 -0.88 0.31
CA ALA A 112 -4.88 0.44 0.86
C ALA A 112 -6.20 1.05 0.36
N GLY A 113 -6.50 0.92 -0.93
CA GLY A 113 -7.77 1.37 -1.52
C GLY A 113 -8.98 0.64 -0.93
N ALA A 114 -8.90 -0.68 -0.75
CA ALA A 114 -9.96 -1.46 -0.11
C ALA A 114 -10.20 -1.03 1.35
N ILE A 115 -9.13 -0.83 2.13
CA ILE A 115 -9.25 -0.32 3.51
C ILE A 115 -9.90 1.07 3.52
N ALA A 116 -9.46 1.99 2.65
CA ALA A 116 -10.02 3.34 2.58
C ALA A 116 -11.51 3.35 2.23
N LEU A 117 -12.01 2.32 1.54
CA LEU A 117 -13.42 2.08 1.25
C LEU A 117 -14.17 1.31 2.36
N GLY A 118 -13.51 1.01 3.48
CA GLY A 118 -14.14 0.34 4.62
C GLY A 118 -14.23 -1.18 4.51
N PHE A 119 -13.53 -1.81 3.55
CA PHE A 119 -13.47 -3.28 3.48
C PHE A 119 -12.73 -3.83 4.70
N ASN A 120 -13.21 -4.94 5.24
CA ASN A 120 -12.52 -5.69 6.29
C ASN A 120 -11.48 -6.65 5.70
N THR A 121 -10.65 -7.22 6.55
CA THR A 121 -9.59 -8.13 6.11
C THR A 121 -10.10 -9.43 5.51
N THR A 122 -11.28 -9.90 5.92
CA THR A 122 -11.93 -11.10 5.35
C THR A 122 -12.25 -10.89 3.87
N ASP A 123 -12.79 -9.74 3.50
CA ASP A 123 -13.10 -9.39 2.10
C ASP A 123 -11.80 -9.25 1.28
N ILE A 124 -10.78 -8.60 1.85
CA ILE A 124 -9.47 -8.44 1.19
C ILE A 124 -8.79 -9.80 0.97
N LYS A 125 -8.82 -10.68 1.97
CA LYS A 125 -8.31 -12.06 1.88
C LYS A 125 -9.01 -12.84 0.78
N LYS A 126 -10.35 -12.79 0.75
CA LYS A 126 -11.14 -13.45 -0.28
C LYS A 126 -10.72 -13.05 -1.67
N PHE A 127 -10.46 -11.75 -1.90
CA PHE A 127 -9.93 -11.26 -3.15
C PHE A 127 -8.59 -11.96 -3.50
N TYR A 128 -7.62 -12.01 -2.59
CA TYR A 128 -6.31 -12.62 -2.85
C TYR A 128 -6.38 -14.12 -3.10
N ILE A 129 -7.20 -14.84 -2.35
CA ILE A 129 -7.31 -16.29 -2.46
C ILE A 129 -8.11 -16.71 -3.70
N GLU A 130 -9.25 -16.05 -3.95
CA GLU A 130 -10.20 -16.47 -4.99
C GLU A 130 -9.95 -15.78 -6.34
N ARG A 131 -9.51 -14.51 -6.34
CA ARG A 131 -9.46 -13.69 -7.56
C ARG A 131 -8.03 -13.50 -8.10
N ALA A 132 -7.03 -13.32 -7.24
CA ALA A 132 -5.66 -13.15 -7.71
C ALA A 132 -5.16 -14.29 -8.63
N PRO A 133 -5.52 -15.57 -8.41
CA PRO A 133 -5.14 -16.63 -9.34
C PRO A 133 -5.59 -16.38 -10.79
N TYR A 134 -6.75 -15.77 -11.01
CA TYR A 134 -7.24 -15.45 -12.37
C TYR A 134 -6.45 -14.30 -13.00
N VAL A 135 -6.04 -13.31 -12.22
CA VAL A 135 -5.23 -12.18 -12.70
C VAL A 135 -3.85 -12.64 -13.18
N PHE A 136 -3.25 -13.60 -12.48
CA PHE A 136 -1.90 -14.11 -12.77
C PHE A 136 -1.90 -15.38 -13.66
N GLN A 137 -3.00 -15.65 -14.37
CA GLN A 137 -3.04 -16.68 -15.39
C GLN A 137 -2.35 -16.18 -16.66
N ARG A 138 -1.38 -16.97 -17.13
CA ARG A 138 -0.69 -16.69 -18.39
C ARG A 138 -1.48 -17.26 -19.56
N PRO A 139 -1.99 -16.41 -20.48
CA PRO A 139 -2.60 -16.91 -21.71
C PRO A 139 -1.57 -17.66 -22.57
N PHE A 140 -1.91 -18.83 -23.07
CA PHE A 140 -1.00 -19.71 -23.83
C PHE A 140 -0.50 -19.10 -25.15
N TRP A 141 -1.21 -18.10 -25.69
CA TRP A 141 -0.85 -17.42 -26.96
C TRP A 141 0.16 -16.27 -26.78
N ARG A 142 0.50 -15.87 -25.55
CA ARG A 142 1.45 -14.77 -25.31
C ARG A 142 2.90 -15.26 -25.42
N ILE A 143 3.69 -14.58 -26.26
CA ILE A 143 5.08 -14.92 -26.51
C ILE A 143 5.98 -14.27 -25.45
N PRO A 144 6.78 -15.09 -24.70
CA PRO A 144 7.73 -14.57 -23.72
C PRO A 144 8.70 -13.56 -24.32
N GLY A 145 8.89 -12.42 -23.62
CA GLY A 145 9.84 -11.39 -24.04
C GLY A 145 9.36 -10.44 -25.13
N LEU A 146 8.20 -10.70 -25.77
CA LEU A 146 7.62 -9.83 -26.80
C LEU A 146 6.35 -9.10 -26.33
N GLN A 147 5.61 -9.70 -25.39
CA GLN A 147 4.36 -9.17 -24.84
C GLN A 147 4.41 -9.23 -23.31
N ALA A 148 3.58 -8.41 -22.65
CA ALA A 148 3.36 -8.53 -21.23
C ALA A 148 2.89 -9.94 -20.85
N LYS A 149 3.33 -10.46 -19.70
CA LYS A 149 3.09 -11.84 -19.29
C LYS A 149 1.61 -12.14 -19.05
N PHE A 150 0.86 -11.18 -18.49
CA PHE A 150 -0.54 -11.32 -18.08
C PHE A 150 -1.48 -10.38 -18.84
N ASP A 151 -2.78 -10.69 -18.80
CA ASP A 151 -3.81 -9.85 -19.40
C ASP A 151 -4.18 -8.70 -18.45
N ALA A 152 -3.95 -7.47 -18.90
CA ALA A 152 -4.29 -6.28 -18.17
C ALA A 152 -5.80 -6.12 -17.91
N ARG A 153 -6.65 -6.73 -18.79
CA ARG A 153 -8.12 -6.69 -18.66
C ARG A 153 -8.61 -7.47 -17.45
N ALA A 154 -8.06 -8.67 -17.21
CA ALA A 154 -8.42 -9.47 -16.04
C ALA A 154 -8.12 -8.70 -14.75
N LEU A 155 -6.93 -8.09 -14.64
CA LEU A 155 -6.59 -7.24 -13.50
C LEU A 155 -7.53 -6.04 -13.38
N ARG A 156 -7.86 -5.38 -14.50
CA ARG A 156 -8.76 -4.21 -14.51
C ARG A 156 -10.16 -4.57 -14.02
N GLN A 157 -10.73 -5.70 -14.48
CA GLN A 157 -12.04 -6.17 -14.05
C GLN A 157 -12.09 -6.42 -12.54
N GLU A 158 -11.05 -7.03 -11.96
CA GLU A 158 -10.98 -7.27 -10.52
C GLU A 158 -10.81 -5.98 -9.72
N ILE A 159 -10.04 -5.01 -10.23
CA ILE A 159 -9.93 -3.68 -9.62
C ILE A 159 -11.28 -2.96 -9.68
N ASP A 160 -11.94 -2.95 -10.84
CA ASP A 160 -13.25 -2.30 -11.01
C ASP A 160 -14.34 -2.92 -10.11
N ALA A 161 -14.26 -4.22 -9.82
CA ALA A 161 -15.16 -4.88 -8.86
C ALA A 161 -15.01 -4.37 -7.42
N ILE A 162 -13.82 -3.91 -7.03
CA ILE A 162 -13.53 -3.38 -5.68
C ILE A 162 -13.84 -1.88 -5.62
N VAL A 163 -13.29 -1.11 -6.56
CA VAL A 163 -13.30 0.35 -6.46
C VAL A 163 -14.37 1.02 -7.33
N ALA A 164 -15.00 0.29 -8.25
CA ALA A 164 -16.03 0.76 -9.19
C ALA A 164 -15.63 2.07 -9.93
N GLN A 165 -16.56 3.02 -10.07
CA GLN A 165 -16.35 4.30 -10.75
C GLN A 165 -15.85 5.43 -9.81
N ARG A 166 -15.40 5.08 -8.60
CA ARG A 166 -14.95 6.04 -7.60
C ARG A 166 -13.71 6.82 -8.05
N THR A 167 -13.68 8.09 -7.66
CA THR A 167 -12.52 8.96 -7.83
C THR A 167 -11.83 9.20 -6.48
N LEU A 168 -10.69 9.88 -6.47
CA LEU A 168 -10.05 10.29 -5.22
C LEU A 168 -10.89 11.25 -4.36
N ASP A 169 -11.90 11.91 -4.95
CA ASP A 169 -12.83 12.81 -4.23
C ASP A 169 -14.13 12.11 -3.79
N SER A 170 -14.25 10.80 -3.96
CA SER A 170 -15.45 10.08 -3.56
C SER A 170 -15.64 10.11 -2.04
N GLU A 171 -16.86 10.43 -1.59
CA GLU A 171 -17.20 10.59 -0.17
C GLU A 171 -17.13 9.30 0.64
N ASP A 172 -17.24 8.14 -0.01
CA ASP A 172 -17.11 6.83 0.60
C ASP A 172 -15.65 6.38 0.82
N LEU A 173 -14.67 7.20 0.46
CA LEU A 173 -13.31 7.11 0.96
C LEU A 173 -13.24 7.70 2.37
N ILE A 174 -13.40 6.86 3.38
CA ILE A 174 -13.55 7.27 4.78
C ILE A 174 -12.26 7.68 5.47
N THR A 175 -11.10 7.32 4.93
CA THR A 175 -9.79 7.73 5.46
C THR A 175 -8.87 8.28 4.37
N GLY A 176 -7.73 8.85 4.77
CA GLY A 176 -6.69 9.29 3.85
C GLY A 176 -6.14 8.12 3.03
N LEU A 177 -5.99 8.31 1.72
CA LEU A 177 -5.44 7.32 0.79
C LEU A 177 -4.29 7.91 -0.01
N SER A 178 -3.23 7.12 -0.21
CA SER A 178 -2.13 7.45 -1.12
C SER A 178 -1.73 6.25 -1.96
N VAL A 179 -1.54 6.48 -3.26
CA VAL A 179 -1.16 5.46 -4.25
C VAL A 179 0.11 5.90 -4.96
N VAL A 180 1.11 5.02 -5.00
CA VAL A 180 2.38 5.29 -5.68
C VAL A 180 2.39 4.69 -7.08
N SER A 181 2.76 5.49 -8.07
CA SER A 181 2.93 5.08 -9.46
C SER A 181 4.17 5.74 -10.08
N LYS A 182 4.62 5.26 -11.24
CA LYS A 182 5.74 5.84 -11.99
C LYS A 182 5.27 6.34 -13.33
N ARG A 183 5.38 7.62 -13.58
CA ARG A 183 5.21 8.18 -14.91
C ARG A 183 6.51 8.08 -15.69
N ILE A 184 6.56 7.22 -16.72
CA ILE A 184 7.82 6.91 -17.42
C ILE A 184 8.18 7.90 -18.53
N ASP A 185 7.21 8.58 -19.12
CA ASP A 185 7.45 9.59 -20.16
C ASP A 185 8.16 10.84 -19.61
N THR A 186 8.03 11.12 -18.31
CA THR A 186 8.79 12.20 -17.63
C THR A 186 9.83 11.70 -16.64
N GLY A 187 9.87 10.38 -16.36
CA GLY A 187 10.75 9.78 -15.37
C GLY A 187 10.37 10.05 -13.91
N SER A 188 9.19 10.62 -13.63
CA SER A 188 8.80 11.09 -12.30
C SER A 188 8.03 10.03 -11.51
N PRO A 189 8.34 9.78 -10.22
CA PRO A 189 7.42 9.08 -9.32
C PRO A 189 6.22 9.99 -9.03
N TRP A 190 5.02 9.41 -9.02
CA TRP A 190 3.79 10.09 -8.64
C TRP A 190 3.21 9.44 -7.39
N ILE A 191 2.90 10.26 -6.38
CA ILE A 191 2.25 9.85 -5.15
C ILE A 191 0.91 10.58 -5.11
N LEU A 192 -0.12 9.90 -5.61
CA LEU A 192 -1.46 10.45 -5.72
C LEU A 192 -2.22 10.22 -4.42
N THR A 193 -2.86 11.27 -3.92
CA THR A 193 -3.55 11.24 -2.62
C THR A 193 -4.93 11.85 -2.70
N ASN A 194 -5.86 11.36 -1.86
CA ASN A 194 -7.19 11.95 -1.68
C ASN A 194 -7.18 13.15 -0.71
N ASN A 195 -6.01 13.68 -0.37
CA ASN A 195 -5.86 14.86 0.47
C ASN A 195 -6.29 16.13 -0.28
N PRO A 196 -7.39 16.83 0.13
CA PRO A 196 -7.89 18.01 -0.58
C PRO A 196 -6.98 19.25 -0.42
N ARG A 197 -5.99 19.21 0.50
CA ARG A 197 -4.99 20.29 0.64
C ARG A 197 -3.71 20.02 -0.13
N SER A 198 -3.64 18.93 -0.89
CA SER A 198 -2.49 18.61 -1.75
C SER A 198 -2.33 19.66 -2.86
N PRO A 199 -1.09 20.01 -3.26
CA PRO A 199 -0.81 21.03 -4.28
C PRO A 199 -1.48 20.75 -5.64
N TYR A 200 -1.73 19.49 -5.96
CA TYR A 200 -2.31 19.05 -7.24
C TYR A 200 -3.77 18.58 -7.08
N TRP A 201 -4.46 19.02 -6.04
CA TRP A 201 -5.85 18.58 -5.80
C TRP A 201 -6.83 19.12 -6.83
N GLU A 202 -6.80 20.44 -7.06
CA GLU A 202 -7.67 21.12 -8.04
C GLU A 202 -7.03 21.14 -9.42
N THR A 203 -7.86 21.11 -10.46
CA THR A 203 -7.40 21.25 -11.83
C THR A 203 -6.85 22.66 -12.07
N LYS A 204 -5.66 22.75 -12.65
CA LYS A 204 -5.09 24.00 -13.14
C LYS A 204 -5.33 24.11 -14.65
N PRO A 205 -6.13 25.07 -15.11
CA PRO A 205 -6.37 25.25 -16.54
C PRO A 205 -5.08 25.67 -17.26
N PRO A 206 -4.94 25.35 -18.56
CA PRO A 206 -3.80 25.77 -19.35
C PRO A 206 -3.76 27.30 -19.52
N THR A 207 -2.54 27.83 -19.57
CA THR A 207 -2.25 29.24 -19.93
C THR A 207 -1.30 29.28 -21.10
N LYS A 208 -0.95 30.47 -21.61
CA LYS A 208 -0.01 30.62 -22.72
C LYS A 208 1.36 29.98 -22.44
N ASP A 209 1.83 30.05 -21.17
CA ASP A 209 3.16 29.65 -20.75
C ASP A 209 3.18 28.39 -19.86
N ASP A 210 1.99 27.83 -19.51
CA ASP A 210 1.84 26.68 -18.65
C ASP A 210 0.74 25.75 -19.17
N PRO A 211 1.03 24.48 -19.47
CA PRO A 211 0.03 23.54 -19.98
C PRO A 211 -1.05 23.17 -18.97
N GLY A 212 -0.91 23.60 -17.70
CA GLY A 212 -1.84 23.21 -16.63
C GLY A 212 -1.73 21.74 -16.25
N TYR A 213 -2.72 21.23 -15.51
CA TYR A 213 -2.85 19.82 -15.15
C TYR A 213 -4.27 19.46 -14.72
N LEU A 214 -4.62 18.19 -14.86
CA LEU A 214 -5.84 17.62 -14.29
C LEU A 214 -5.67 17.41 -12.79
N GLY A 215 -6.58 17.91 -11.96
CA GLY A 215 -6.53 17.79 -10.51
C GLY A 215 -6.68 16.35 -10.03
N ASN A 216 -5.98 15.99 -8.94
CA ASN A 216 -5.98 14.63 -8.38
C ASN A 216 -7.39 14.13 -8.04
N ARG A 217 -8.30 15.02 -7.62
CA ARG A 217 -9.68 14.69 -7.26
C ARG A 217 -10.45 13.95 -8.38
N HIS A 218 -10.10 14.20 -9.63
CA HIS A 218 -10.78 13.62 -10.80
C HIS A 218 -10.27 12.26 -11.22
N TYR A 219 -9.11 11.81 -10.69
CA TYR A 219 -8.58 10.50 -11.06
C TYR A 219 -9.43 9.38 -10.50
N LYS A 220 -9.86 8.46 -11.38
CA LYS A 220 -10.56 7.24 -10.99
C LYS A 220 -9.62 6.32 -10.20
N LEU A 221 -10.10 5.78 -9.08
CA LEU A 221 -9.33 4.84 -8.26
C LEU A 221 -8.87 3.62 -9.07
N ALA A 222 -9.74 3.09 -9.93
CA ALA A 222 -9.39 1.98 -10.81
C ALA A 222 -8.19 2.27 -11.71
N THR A 223 -8.12 3.48 -12.28
CA THR A 223 -6.99 3.92 -13.11
C THR A 223 -5.72 4.06 -12.28
N LEU A 224 -5.80 4.62 -11.08
CA LEU A 224 -4.64 4.80 -10.20
C LEU A 224 -4.08 3.47 -9.70
N VAL A 225 -4.94 2.57 -9.22
CA VAL A 225 -4.53 1.25 -8.76
C VAL A 225 -3.96 0.45 -9.94
N ARG A 226 -4.59 0.53 -11.14
CA ARG A 226 -4.07 -0.13 -12.33
C ARG A 226 -2.71 0.44 -12.77
N SER A 227 -2.50 1.75 -12.70
CA SER A 227 -1.21 2.40 -12.95
C SER A 227 -0.14 1.91 -11.97
N SER A 228 -0.51 1.84 -10.68
CA SER A 228 0.38 1.38 -9.62
C SER A 228 0.75 -0.11 -9.75
N THR A 229 -0.09 -0.93 -10.38
CA THR A 229 0.12 -2.38 -10.58
C THR A 229 0.62 -2.75 -11.97
N ALA A 230 0.93 -1.78 -12.83
CA ALA A 230 1.43 -1.98 -14.19
C ALA A 230 2.92 -2.35 -14.19
N ALA A 231 3.28 -3.47 -13.52
CA ALA A 231 4.67 -3.90 -13.42
C ALA A 231 5.25 -4.23 -14.81
N PRO A 232 6.38 -3.61 -15.20
CA PRO A 232 7.03 -3.89 -16.47
C PRO A 232 7.29 -5.40 -16.64
N HIS A 233 7.14 -5.93 -17.84
CA HIS A 233 7.18 -7.36 -18.19
C HIS A 233 5.92 -8.14 -17.77
N PHE A 234 5.23 -7.79 -16.71
CA PHE A 234 4.03 -8.51 -16.25
C PHE A 234 2.76 -7.95 -16.89
N PHE A 235 2.62 -6.64 -16.95
CA PHE A 235 1.46 -5.95 -17.51
C PHE A 235 1.86 -4.81 -18.44
N ASP A 236 0.97 -4.47 -19.38
CA ASP A 236 1.15 -3.29 -20.22
C ASP A 236 1.01 -2.00 -19.37
N PRO A 237 1.77 -0.93 -19.72
CA PRO A 237 1.63 0.37 -19.07
C PRO A 237 0.20 0.91 -19.15
N GLU A 238 -0.20 1.71 -18.16
CA GLU A 238 -1.50 2.41 -18.15
C GLU A 238 -1.34 3.81 -18.75
N ILE A 239 -2.29 4.17 -19.60
CA ILE A 239 -2.36 5.52 -20.19
C ILE A 239 -3.37 6.33 -19.38
N VAL A 240 -2.91 7.44 -18.81
CA VAL A 240 -3.70 8.27 -17.89
C VAL A 240 -3.77 9.69 -18.41
N GLN A 241 -4.96 10.25 -18.47
CA GLN A 241 -5.16 11.66 -18.78
C GLN A 241 -4.52 12.53 -17.70
N ILE A 242 -3.73 13.51 -18.09
CA ILE A 242 -2.95 14.38 -17.17
C ILE A 242 -3.28 15.86 -17.33
N LEU A 243 -3.91 16.24 -18.44
CA LEU A 243 -4.38 17.60 -18.68
C LEU A 243 -5.90 17.60 -18.83
N ALA A 244 -6.51 18.70 -18.42
CA ALA A 244 -7.91 18.97 -18.71
C ALA A 244 -8.00 19.45 -20.16
N ASP A 245 -8.54 18.61 -21.05
CA ASP A 245 -8.84 19.00 -22.43
C ASP A 245 -10.32 19.42 -22.52
N GLU A 246 -10.58 20.68 -22.87
CA GLU A 246 -11.95 21.21 -22.93
C GLU A 246 -12.80 20.52 -24.02
N GLU A 247 -12.18 20.04 -25.09
CA GLU A 247 -12.89 19.35 -26.18
C GLU A 247 -13.13 17.86 -25.88
N GLU A 248 -12.20 17.18 -25.24
CA GLU A 248 -12.35 15.77 -24.84
C GLU A 248 -13.32 15.59 -23.66
N ASN A 249 -13.41 16.54 -22.72
CA ASN A 249 -14.39 16.47 -21.63
C ASN A 249 -15.84 16.48 -22.14
N LYS A 250 -16.13 17.20 -23.23
CA LYS A 250 -17.46 17.15 -23.85
C LYS A 250 -17.74 15.85 -24.61
N GLN A 251 -16.69 15.18 -25.12
CA GLN A 251 -16.81 13.88 -25.79
C GLN A 251 -16.76 12.71 -24.81
N ALA A 252 -16.01 12.82 -23.69
CA ALA A 252 -15.92 11.77 -22.66
C ALA A 252 -17.23 11.63 -21.84
N GLU A 253 -18.02 12.70 -21.70
CA GLU A 253 -19.38 12.63 -21.14
C GLU A 253 -20.37 11.94 -22.09
N SER A 254 -20.10 11.93 -23.40
CA SER A 254 -20.92 11.31 -24.43
C SER A 254 -20.41 9.96 -24.94
N ALA A 255 -19.15 9.62 -24.71
CA ALA A 255 -18.54 8.37 -25.15
C ALA A 255 -18.76 7.26 -24.13
N GLY A 256 -19.54 6.27 -24.51
CA GLY A 256 -19.74 5.04 -23.77
C GLY A 256 -18.44 4.22 -23.68
N PRO A 257 -18.47 3.06 -22.99
CA PRO A 257 -17.32 2.19 -22.81
C PRO A 257 -16.68 1.66 -24.10
N GLU A 258 -17.27 1.91 -25.24
CA GLU A 258 -16.87 1.38 -26.56
C GLU A 258 -15.60 1.99 -27.16
N ASP A 259 -15.24 3.24 -26.82
CA ASP A 259 -14.08 3.91 -27.43
C ASP A 259 -12.71 3.52 -26.89
N ARG A 260 -12.66 2.77 -25.78
CA ARG A 260 -11.40 2.12 -25.28
C ARG A 260 -11.09 0.81 -25.98
N ASP A 261 -12.04 0.28 -26.73
CA ASP A 261 -12.05 -1.04 -27.36
C ASP A 261 -11.10 -1.16 -28.58
N TRP A 262 -10.57 -0.05 -29.12
CA TRP A 262 -9.71 -0.14 -30.31
C TRP A 262 -8.32 -0.76 -30.01
N LEU A 263 -7.73 -0.48 -28.83
CA LEU A 263 -6.50 -1.15 -28.40
C LEU A 263 -6.74 -2.64 -28.11
N ASP A 264 -7.87 -2.95 -27.53
CA ASP A 264 -8.28 -4.28 -27.20
C ASP A 264 -8.72 -5.07 -28.44
N LYS A 265 -9.50 -4.48 -29.34
CA LYS A 265 -9.85 -5.06 -30.67
C LYS A 265 -8.62 -5.26 -31.54
N MET A 266 -7.62 -4.37 -31.46
CA MET A 266 -6.37 -4.54 -32.20
C MET A 266 -5.51 -5.65 -31.60
N ASN A 267 -5.51 -5.86 -30.27
CA ASN A 267 -4.84 -6.98 -29.61
C ASN A 267 -5.48 -8.33 -29.96
N ASP A 268 -6.79 -8.43 -30.01
CA ASP A 268 -7.51 -9.67 -30.35
C ASP A 268 -7.27 -10.12 -31.80
N ASN A 269 -7.18 -9.19 -32.74
CA ASN A 269 -6.88 -9.49 -34.15
C ASN A 269 -5.40 -9.86 -34.40
N LEU A 270 -4.47 -9.38 -33.55
CA LEU A 270 -3.03 -9.64 -33.69
C LEU A 270 -2.58 -10.97 -33.10
N GLY A 271 -3.37 -11.56 -32.18
CA GLY A 271 -3.05 -12.85 -31.54
C GLY A 271 -2.99 -14.05 -32.51
N ARG A 272 -3.46 -13.90 -33.73
CA ARG A 272 -3.48 -14.97 -34.73
C ARG A 272 -2.19 -15.15 -35.54
N PHE A 273 -1.23 -14.19 -35.54
CA PHE A 273 -0.02 -14.27 -36.37
C PHE A 273 1.25 -13.79 -35.67
N PRO A 274 2.04 -14.68 -35.04
CA PRO A 274 3.20 -14.31 -34.20
C PRO A 274 4.30 -13.49 -34.89
N ARG A 275 4.60 -13.76 -36.16
CA ARG A 275 5.65 -13.05 -36.93
C ARG A 275 5.20 -11.65 -37.37
N LEU A 276 3.91 -11.48 -37.63
CA LEU A 276 3.32 -10.19 -37.96
C LEU A 276 3.27 -9.27 -36.71
N THR A 277 3.04 -9.86 -35.53
CA THR A 277 2.99 -9.16 -34.23
C THR A 277 4.33 -8.46 -33.91
N MET A 278 5.47 -9.08 -34.23
CA MET A 278 6.79 -8.47 -33.98
C MET A 278 7.08 -7.25 -34.89
N LEU A 279 6.70 -7.36 -36.17
CA LEU A 279 6.82 -6.24 -37.12
C LEU A 279 5.83 -5.12 -36.76
N LEU A 280 4.64 -5.47 -36.33
CA LEU A 280 3.59 -4.55 -35.97
C LEU A 280 3.83 -3.91 -34.58
N THR A 281 4.53 -4.58 -33.65
CA THR A 281 4.98 -3.95 -32.40
C THR A 281 6.07 -2.90 -32.63
N LYS A 282 6.99 -3.14 -33.60
CA LYS A 282 7.93 -2.12 -34.06
C LYS A 282 7.23 -0.98 -34.83
N LEU A 283 6.23 -1.30 -35.64
CA LEU A 283 5.39 -0.32 -36.33
C LEU A 283 4.44 0.41 -35.36
N ARG A 284 4.05 -0.23 -34.24
CA ARG A 284 3.29 0.38 -33.14
C ARG A 284 4.08 1.46 -32.40
N ALA A 285 5.35 1.18 -32.08
CA ALA A 285 6.24 2.18 -31.51
C ALA A 285 6.43 3.40 -32.45
N LEU A 286 6.37 3.16 -33.78
CA LEU A 286 6.46 4.21 -34.80
C LEU A 286 5.07 4.85 -35.12
N ARG A 287 3.97 4.14 -34.91
CA ARG A 287 2.59 4.60 -35.22
C ARG A 287 1.89 5.28 -34.06
N VAL A 288 2.34 5.09 -32.81
CA VAL A 288 1.96 5.93 -31.65
C VAL A 288 2.30 7.40 -31.92
N ALA A 289 3.18 7.68 -32.88
CA ALA A 289 3.47 9.02 -33.37
C ALA A 289 2.50 9.55 -34.47
N GLY A 290 1.53 8.78 -34.97
CA GLY A 290 0.79 9.23 -36.16
C GLY A 290 -0.66 8.78 -36.38
N ALA A 291 -1.27 7.94 -35.54
CA ALA A 291 -2.69 7.56 -35.64
C ALA A 291 -3.45 8.04 -34.39
N LYS A 292 -4.76 8.26 -34.50
CA LYS A 292 -5.68 8.71 -33.44
C LYS A 292 -5.64 7.82 -32.18
N GLY A 293 -4.49 7.79 -31.50
CA GLY A 293 -4.28 7.29 -30.16
C GLY A 293 -4.37 8.43 -29.14
N PRO A 294 -4.34 8.13 -27.83
CA PRO A 294 -4.36 9.16 -26.81
C PRO A 294 -3.28 10.20 -27.08
N ASN A 295 -3.64 11.47 -27.03
CA ASN A 295 -2.75 12.58 -27.34
C ASN A 295 -1.58 12.57 -26.30
N PRO A 296 -0.32 12.42 -26.72
CA PRO A 296 0.82 12.41 -25.78
C PRO A 296 1.01 13.75 -25.05
N LYS A 297 0.33 14.82 -25.48
CA LYS A 297 0.34 16.10 -24.77
C LYS A 297 -0.64 16.11 -23.60
N THR A 298 -1.73 15.35 -23.67
CA THR A 298 -2.81 15.32 -22.66
C THR A 298 -2.81 14.06 -21.81
N HIS A 299 -2.01 13.05 -22.20
CA HIS A 299 -1.93 11.77 -21.50
C HIS A 299 -0.47 11.44 -21.11
N GLY A 300 -0.30 10.83 -19.94
CA GLY A 300 0.97 10.29 -19.45
C GLY A 300 0.98 8.75 -19.49
N LEU A 301 2.17 8.19 -19.60
CA LEU A 301 2.38 6.75 -19.60
C LEU A 301 2.88 6.28 -18.24
N PHE A 302 2.10 5.44 -17.58
CA PHE A 302 2.34 5.00 -16.22
C PHE A 302 2.68 3.52 -16.11
N VAL A 303 3.59 3.20 -15.20
CA VAL A 303 3.97 1.85 -14.79
C VAL A 303 3.96 1.74 -13.27
N ASP A 304 4.14 0.52 -12.79
CA ASP A 304 4.16 0.18 -11.37
C ASP A 304 5.08 1.10 -10.55
N GLY A 305 4.56 1.54 -9.41
CA GLY A 305 5.33 2.31 -8.43
C GLY A 305 6.52 1.55 -7.85
N GLY A 306 6.52 0.22 -7.92
CA GLY A 306 7.63 -0.63 -7.47
C GLY A 306 8.96 -0.39 -8.18
N VAL A 307 8.95 0.20 -9.39
CA VAL A 307 10.18 0.64 -10.07
C VAL A 307 10.65 2.03 -9.65
N THR A 308 10.10 2.56 -8.56
CA THR A 308 10.54 3.80 -7.91
C THR A 308 11.21 3.48 -6.57
N PRO A 309 11.88 4.45 -5.93
CA PRO A 309 12.38 4.28 -4.56
C PRO A 309 11.27 4.02 -3.51
N PHE A 310 10.01 4.09 -3.90
CA PHE A 310 8.84 3.99 -3.02
C PHE A 310 8.09 2.66 -3.19
N ASN A 311 8.79 1.57 -3.54
CA ASN A 311 8.18 0.23 -3.44
C ASN A 311 7.72 -0.05 -2.01
N ASN A 312 8.50 0.37 -1.02
CA ASN A 312 8.04 0.62 0.34
C ASN A 312 7.68 2.11 0.44
N PRO A 313 6.38 2.49 0.52
CA PRO A 313 5.97 3.89 0.47
C PRO A 313 6.07 4.62 1.83
N SER A 314 6.59 3.98 2.88
CA SER A 314 6.56 4.51 4.24
C SER A 314 7.12 5.92 4.34
N PHE A 315 8.30 6.18 3.78
CA PHE A 315 8.91 7.50 3.85
C PHE A 315 8.11 8.55 3.05
N ALA A 316 7.52 8.15 1.91
CA ALA A 316 6.68 9.04 1.12
C ALA A 316 5.38 9.44 1.85
N LEU A 317 4.74 8.49 2.55
CA LEU A 317 3.56 8.77 3.37
C LEU A 317 3.89 9.66 4.57
N LEU A 318 5.05 9.43 5.21
CA LEU A 318 5.54 10.30 6.27
C LEU A 318 5.74 11.73 5.76
N MET A 319 6.39 11.90 4.61
CA MET A 319 6.57 13.20 3.99
C MET A 319 5.24 13.91 3.73
N GLN A 320 4.23 13.21 3.20
CA GLN A 320 2.90 13.79 3.00
C GLN A 320 2.28 14.27 4.32
N ALA A 321 2.45 13.49 5.40
CA ALA A 321 1.87 13.82 6.70
C ALA A 321 2.48 15.07 7.34
N ILE A 322 3.79 15.31 7.17
CA ILE A 322 4.52 16.30 7.97
C ILE A 322 4.92 17.57 7.22
N VAL A 323 5.12 17.50 5.88
CA VAL A 323 5.62 18.67 5.15
C VAL A 323 4.52 19.65 4.77
N LYS A 324 4.83 20.95 4.86
CA LYS A 324 3.88 22.06 4.64
C LYS A 324 3.10 22.01 3.31
N PRO A 325 3.72 21.68 2.16
CA PRO A 325 2.99 21.68 0.88
C PRO A 325 1.74 20.80 0.84
N TYR A 326 1.70 19.71 1.62
CA TYR A 326 0.51 18.84 1.69
C TYR A 326 -0.56 19.32 2.67
N GLY A 327 -0.28 20.33 3.48
CA GLY A 327 -1.25 20.98 4.37
C GLY A 327 -1.78 20.15 5.53
N MET A 328 -1.27 18.92 5.76
CA MET A 328 -1.60 18.11 6.93
C MET A 328 -0.80 18.54 8.15
N CYS A 329 0.51 18.75 7.99
CA CYS A 329 1.44 19.27 9.01
C CYS A 329 1.27 18.58 10.38
N TRP A 330 1.22 17.24 10.40
CA TRP A 330 1.04 16.50 11.63
C TRP A 330 2.23 16.71 12.58
N PRO A 331 1.96 16.92 13.89
CA PRO A 331 3.01 17.12 14.86
C PRO A 331 3.86 15.86 15.01
N LEU A 332 5.19 16.05 15.11
CA LEU A 332 6.14 14.98 15.33
C LEU A 332 6.13 14.52 16.80
N GLY A 333 6.43 13.25 17.02
CA GLY A 333 6.54 12.62 18.33
C GLY A 333 6.10 11.16 18.31
N SER A 334 6.74 10.31 19.10
CA SER A 334 6.37 8.89 19.24
C SER A 334 4.98 8.68 19.88
N ASP A 335 4.48 9.70 20.57
CA ASP A 335 3.12 9.77 21.13
C ASP A 335 2.13 10.47 20.18
N LYS A 336 2.58 11.11 19.11
CA LYS A 336 1.77 11.85 18.13
C LYS A 336 1.47 11.06 16.88
N ILE A 337 2.45 10.30 16.37
CA ILE A 337 2.30 9.52 15.14
C ILE A 337 2.67 8.07 15.43
N THR A 338 1.75 7.14 15.12
CA THR A 338 2.01 5.71 15.05
C THR A 338 2.08 5.29 13.59
N PHE A 339 3.19 4.68 13.19
CA PHE A 339 3.43 4.27 11.82
C PHE A 339 3.58 2.74 11.72
N VAL A 340 2.71 2.09 10.96
CA VAL A 340 2.75 0.66 10.66
C VAL A 340 3.12 0.46 9.19
N SER A 341 4.18 -0.30 8.94
CA SER A 341 4.63 -0.67 7.61
C SER A 341 4.56 -2.18 7.44
N ILE A 342 3.84 -2.64 6.43
CA ILE A 342 3.64 -4.07 6.17
C ILE A 342 4.27 -4.44 4.83
N GLY A 343 5.16 -5.43 4.87
CA GLY A 343 5.88 -5.93 3.72
C GLY A 343 5.17 -7.04 2.96
N THR A 344 5.79 -7.43 1.85
CA THR A 344 5.37 -8.53 0.97
C THR A 344 6.44 -9.62 0.87
N GLY A 345 7.31 -9.69 1.86
CA GLY A 345 8.45 -10.60 1.90
C GLY A 345 9.72 -9.99 1.29
N THR A 346 10.74 -9.86 2.13
CA THR A 346 12.06 -9.38 1.74
C THR A 346 13.03 -10.53 1.54
N TYR A 347 14.00 -10.37 0.65
CA TYR A 347 15.11 -11.28 0.44
C TYR A 347 16.26 -10.58 -0.28
N ARG A 348 17.48 -11.10 -0.12
CA ARG A 348 18.63 -10.62 -0.89
C ARG A 348 18.66 -11.29 -2.25
N ALA A 349 18.60 -10.50 -3.32
CA ALA A 349 18.76 -10.99 -4.68
C ALA A 349 20.25 -11.35 -4.90
N LYS A 350 20.59 -12.65 -4.82
CA LYS A 350 21.96 -13.15 -4.99
C LYS A 350 22.10 -13.83 -6.34
N LEU A 351 23.20 -13.57 -7.04
CA LEU A 351 23.66 -14.33 -8.21
C LEU A 351 24.96 -15.06 -7.86
N SER A 352 24.99 -16.36 -8.09
CA SER A 352 26.23 -17.13 -8.01
C SER A 352 27.13 -16.84 -9.22
N PHE A 353 28.44 -17.04 -9.08
CA PHE A 353 29.41 -16.91 -10.18
C PHE A 353 29.04 -17.79 -11.38
N THR A 354 28.56 -19.01 -11.13
CA THR A 354 28.09 -19.91 -12.20
C THR A 354 26.86 -19.38 -12.93
N GLN A 355 25.90 -18.81 -12.20
CA GLN A 355 24.73 -18.19 -12.80
C GLN A 355 25.07 -16.92 -13.59
N LEU A 356 26.06 -16.15 -13.16
CA LEU A 356 26.56 -14.96 -13.84
C LEU A 356 27.18 -15.31 -15.19
N GLY A 357 27.97 -16.39 -15.26
CA GLY A 357 28.63 -16.85 -16.48
C GLY A 357 27.65 -17.25 -17.61
N PHE A 358 26.42 -17.64 -17.26
CA PHE A 358 25.34 -17.99 -18.20
C PHE A 358 24.24 -16.92 -18.31
N ALA A 359 24.37 -15.79 -17.63
CA ALA A 359 23.39 -14.72 -17.66
C ALA A 359 23.59 -13.83 -18.89
N GLY A 360 22.63 -13.86 -19.82
CA GLY A 360 22.59 -12.88 -20.89
C GLY A 360 22.27 -11.45 -20.36
N PRO A 361 22.54 -10.40 -21.16
CA PRO A 361 22.35 -9.00 -20.73
C PRO A 361 20.96 -8.69 -20.17
N LEU A 362 19.90 -9.26 -20.76
CA LEU A 362 18.52 -9.06 -20.30
C LEU A 362 18.29 -9.63 -18.88
N LYS A 363 18.82 -10.82 -18.61
CA LYS A 363 18.70 -11.45 -17.28
C LYS A 363 19.46 -10.64 -16.23
N LEU A 364 20.64 -10.12 -16.58
CA LEU A 364 21.44 -9.28 -15.70
C LEU A 364 20.71 -7.95 -15.42
N ALA A 365 20.13 -7.30 -16.44
CA ALA A 365 19.36 -6.07 -16.27
C ALA A 365 18.13 -6.26 -15.35
N LEU A 366 17.38 -7.35 -15.54
CA LEU A 366 16.25 -7.68 -14.67
C LEU A 366 16.69 -7.95 -13.22
N HIS A 367 17.78 -8.69 -13.05
CA HIS A 367 18.36 -8.94 -11.73
C HIS A 367 18.82 -7.65 -11.05
N SER A 368 19.48 -6.74 -11.78
CA SER A 368 19.88 -5.44 -11.26
C SER A 368 18.67 -4.60 -10.83
N LEU A 369 17.58 -4.61 -11.59
CA LEU A 369 16.35 -3.92 -11.22
C LEU A 369 15.76 -4.47 -9.91
N LEU A 370 15.69 -5.80 -9.76
CA LEU A 370 15.20 -6.44 -8.54
C LEU A 370 16.12 -6.15 -7.33
N SER A 371 17.43 -6.10 -7.55
CA SER A 371 18.41 -5.72 -6.52
C SER A 371 18.19 -4.26 -6.08
N MET A 372 18.04 -3.32 -7.02
CA MET A 372 17.74 -1.92 -6.70
C MET A 372 16.44 -1.76 -5.91
N MET A 373 15.41 -2.54 -6.20
CA MET A 373 14.18 -2.55 -5.39
C MET A 373 14.46 -2.99 -3.95
N GLY A 374 15.29 -4.01 -3.75
CA GLY A 374 15.73 -4.45 -2.42
C GLY A 374 16.53 -3.38 -1.67
N ASP A 375 17.47 -2.72 -2.37
CA ASP A 375 18.30 -1.66 -1.79
C ASP A 375 17.47 -0.45 -1.36
N THR A 376 16.49 -0.04 -2.17
CA THR A 376 15.58 1.07 -1.83
C THR A 376 14.65 0.73 -0.67
N GLN A 377 14.19 -0.52 -0.54
CA GLN A 377 13.46 -0.99 0.64
C GLN A 377 14.33 -0.94 1.91
N THR A 378 15.58 -1.37 1.80
CA THR A 378 16.55 -1.30 2.91
C THR A 378 16.81 0.15 3.33
N LEU A 379 16.95 1.06 2.37
CA LEU A 379 17.11 2.49 2.65
C LEU A 379 15.88 3.08 3.34
N ALA A 380 14.67 2.78 2.84
CA ALA A 380 13.44 3.23 3.48
C ALA A 380 13.32 2.72 4.92
N LEU A 381 13.63 1.44 5.15
CA LEU A 381 13.63 0.86 6.49
C LEU A 381 14.65 1.53 7.41
N ALA A 382 15.88 1.78 6.92
CA ALA A 382 16.92 2.48 7.66
C ALA A 382 16.46 3.89 8.09
N GLN A 383 15.89 4.65 7.17
CA GLN A 383 15.36 6.00 7.45
C GLN A 383 14.24 5.96 8.50
N MET A 384 13.30 5.03 8.36
CA MET A 384 12.17 4.92 9.27
C MET A 384 12.59 4.45 10.67
N GLN A 385 13.54 3.53 10.77
CA GLN A 385 14.04 3.05 12.07
C GLN A 385 14.96 4.07 12.76
N TRP A 386 15.73 4.83 12.00
CA TRP A 386 16.58 5.86 12.55
C TRP A 386 15.75 7.00 13.18
N LEU A 387 14.71 7.45 12.47
CA LEU A 387 13.85 8.56 12.90
C LEU A 387 12.76 8.15 13.91
N GLY A 388 12.44 6.86 13.97
CA GLY A 388 11.33 6.34 14.75
C GLY A 388 11.71 5.74 16.10
N ASP A 389 10.69 5.65 16.96
CA ASP A 389 10.71 4.78 18.15
C ASP A 389 10.25 3.38 17.74
N CYS A 390 11.18 2.42 17.73
CA CYS A 390 10.96 1.08 17.19
C CYS A 390 10.96 0.04 18.32
N PRO A 391 9.80 -0.48 18.74
CA PRO A 391 9.75 -1.49 19.82
C PRO A 391 10.35 -2.84 19.43
N ASP A 392 10.29 -3.20 18.15
CA ASP A 392 10.86 -4.45 17.62
C ASP A 392 11.57 -4.19 16.28
N PRO A 393 12.79 -3.61 16.32
CA PRO A 393 13.49 -3.15 15.14
C PRO A 393 14.09 -4.29 14.32
N TRP A 394 14.04 -4.15 12.99
CA TRP A 394 14.69 -5.08 12.06
C TRP A 394 16.18 -4.77 11.88
N PRO A 395 17.03 -5.78 11.77
CA PRO A 395 18.43 -5.57 11.41
C PRO A 395 18.54 -5.04 9.98
N ILE A 396 19.25 -3.93 9.78
CA ILE A 396 19.54 -3.36 8.46
C ILE A 396 20.72 -4.12 7.84
N ASN A 397 21.88 -4.04 8.48
CA ASN A 397 23.07 -4.78 8.09
C ASN A 397 24.03 -4.94 9.29
N SER A 398 25.21 -5.57 9.07
CA SER A 398 26.20 -5.81 10.11
C SER A 398 26.99 -4.58 10.53
N GLU A 399 27.00 -3.50 9.72
CA GLU A 399 27.77 -2.28 10.01
C GLU A 399 27.01 -1.35 10.96
N ILE A 400 25.70 -1.12 10.66
CA ILE A 400 24.88 -0.14 11.38
C ILE A 400 23.79 -0.76 12.26
N GLY A 401 23.74 -2.09 12.34
CA GLY A 401 22.76 -2.79 13.14
C GLY A 401 21.32 -2.51 12.71
N SER A 402 20.48 -2.05 13.63
CA SER A 402 19.08 -1.69 13.37
C SER A 402 18.81 -0.18 13.32
N LEU A 403 19.78 0.66 13.67
CA LEU A 403 19.67 2.10 13.87
C LEU A 403 18.63 2.52 14.93
N ALA A 404 17.97 1.58 15.58
CA ALA A 404 16.98 1.89 16.62
C ALA A 404 17.69 2.40 17.87
N GLY A 405 17.23 3.55 18.36
CA GLY A 405 17.80 4.17 19.58
C GLY A 405 18.99 5.08 19.34
N GLU A 406 19.44 5.26 18.09
CA GLU A 406 20.52 6.20 17.77
C GLU A 406 20.12 7.68 18.01
N LEU A 407 18.84 8.00 17.91
CA LEU A 407 18.33 9.32 18.30
C LEU A 407 17.80 9.29 19.73
N PRO A 408 17.99 10.38 20.51
CA PRO A 408 17.35 10.54 21.81
C PRO A 408 15.82 10.41 21.72
N PRO A 409 15.12 9.93 22.75
CA PRO A 409 13.67 9.71 22.73
C PRO A 409 12.87 10.96 22.31
N GLU A 410 13.27 12.14 22.77
CA GLU A 410 12.65 13.43 22.47
C GLU A 410 12.82 13.89 21.02
N SER A 411 13.79 13.32 20.30
CA SER A 411 14.08 13.65 18.90
C SER A 411 13.40 12.66 17.93
N ARG A 412 12.69 11.66 18.42
CA ARG A 412 12.00 10.67 17.59
C ARG A 412 10.70 11.24 17.06
N TRP A 413 10.49 11.03 15.77
CA TRP A 413 9.40 11.68 15.06
C TRP A 413 8.08 10.93 15.16
N PHE A 414 8.12 9.60 15.35
CA PHE A 414 6.96 8.73 15.39
C PHE A 414 7.31 7.39 16.06
N ARG A 415 6.31 6.63 16.44
CA ARG A 415 6.44 5.22 16.80
C ARG A 415 6.31 4.38 15.54
N PHE A 416 7.28 3.48 15.30
CA PHE A 416 7.39 2.72 14.04
C PHE A 416 7.38 1.22 14.26
N MET A 417 6.49 0.53 13.54
CA MET A 417 6.45 -0.93 13.49
C MET A 417 6.57 -1.39 12.04
N ARG A 418 7.52 -2.28 11.78
CA ARG A 418 7.67 -3.00 10.52
C ARG A 418 7.29 -4.45 10.71
N TYR A 419 6.32 -4.93 9.93
CA TYR A 419 5.92 -6.32 9.88
C TYR A 419 6.20 -6.91 8.51
N ASP A 420 6.97 -8.01 8.47
CA ASP A 420 7.39 -8.62 7.22
C ASP A 420 7.85 -10.07 7.43
N VAL A 421 8.09 -10.80 6.34
CA VAL A 421 8.72 -12.12 6.32
C VAL A 421 10.02 -12.02 5.56
N GLN A 422 11.13 -12.48 6.15
CA GLN A 422 12.36 -12.61 5.40
C GLN A 422 12.34 -13.98 4.68
N LEU A 423 12.26 -13.94 3.35
CA LEU A 423 12.18 -15.13 2.50
C LEU A 423 13.57 -15.76 2.30
N GLU A 424 14.18 -16.12 3.42
CA GLU A 424 15.46 -16.81 3.51
C GLU A 424 15.35 -18.00 4.49
N LYS A 425 15.90 -19.15 4.10
CA LYS A 425 15.81 -20.38 4.87
C LYS A 425 16.26 -20.22 6.32
N PRO A 426 17.43 -19.61 6.64
CA PRO A 426 17.86 -19.43 8.01
C PRO A 426 16.89 -18.61 8.86
N TRP A 427 16.23 -17.62 8.27
CA TRP A 427 15.25 -16.79 8.98
C TRP A 427 13.97 -17.59 9.26
N ILE A 428 13.44 -18.31 8.25
CA ILE A 428 12.22 -19.12 8.39
C ILE A 428 12.44 -20.19 9.45
N GLU A 429 13.52 -20.94 9.38
CA GLU A 429 13.84 -22.01 10.35
C GLU A 429 14.11 -21.44 11.74
N GLY A 430 14.90 -20.37 11.85
CA GLY A 430 15.28 -19.78 13.14
C GLY A 430 14.14 -19.00 13.82
N LYS A 431 13.38 -18.22 13.09
CA LYS A 431 12.31 -17.38 13.66
C LYS A 431 10.96 -18.08 13.76
N LEU A 432 10.61 -18.90 12.76
CA LEU A 432 9.31 -19.58 12.73
C LEU A 432 9.38 -21.02 13.24
N GLY A 433 10.57 -21.63 13.28
CA GLY A 433 10.73 -23.02 13.67
C GLY A 433 10.23 -24.02 12.62
N LYS A 434 10.07 -23.57 11.36
CA LYS A 434 9.55 -24.39 10.26
C LYS A 434 10.69 -24.84 9.35
N LEU A 435 10.90 -26.14 9.23
CA LEU A 435 11.83 -26.70 8.25
C LEU A 435 11.32 -26.42 6.83
N VAL A 436 12.20 -25.92 5.98
CA VAL A 436 11.87 -25.55 4.60
C VAL A 436 13.02 -25.88 3.65
N SER A 437 12.71 -26.37 2.45
CA SER A 437 13.74 -26.59 1.42
C SER A 437 14.11 -25.30 0.70
N GLU A 438 15.31 -25.24 0.11
CA GLU A 438 15.75 -24.10 -0.70
C GLU A 438 14.83 -23.86 -1.92
N GLU A 439 14.32 -24.95 -2.53
CA GLU A 439 13.39 -24.87 -3.66
C GLU A 439 12.07 -24.21 -3.23
N ARG A 440 11.57 -24.53 -2.03
CA ARG A 440 10.35 -23.90 -1.50
C ARG A 440 10.57 -22.42 -1.21
N VAL A 441 11.71 -22.05 -0.63
CA VAL A 441 12.08 -20.65 -0.39
C VAL A 441 12.22 -19.89 -1.71
N ALA A 442 12.84 -20.50 -2.72
CA ALA A 442 12.95 -19.93 -4.06
C ALA A 442 11.57 -19.74 -4.70
N ALA A 443 10.63 -20.67 -4.52
CA ALA A 443 9.25 -20.53 -4.96
C ALA A 443 8.55 -19.34 -4.28
N TYR A 444 8.72 -19.15 -2.97
CA TYR A 444 8.14 -18.02 -2.24
C TYR A 444 8.61 -16.63 -2.73
N ARG A 445 9.77 -16.56 -3.38
CA ARG A 445 10.30 -15.30 -3.96
C ARG A 445 9.62 -14.90 -5.26
N ASN A 446 8.87 -15.79 -5.90
CA ASN A 446 8.14 -15.47 -7.13
C ASN A 446 6.97 -14.51 -6.82
N MET A 447 6.90 -13.40 -7.56
CA MET A 447 5.86 -12.40 -7.39
C MET A 447 4.64 -12.63 -8.29
N ASP A 448 4.69 -13.63 -9.17
CA ASP A 448 3.75 -13.83 -10.25
C ASP A 448 3.28 -15.29 -10.41
N ASP A 449 3.56 -16.13 -9.42
CA ASP A 449 3.12 -17.52 -9.35
C ASP A 449 1.94 -17.66 -8.36
N PRO A 450 0.70 -17.82 -8.85
CA PRO A 450 -0.45 -17.94 -7.97
C PRO A 450 -0.46 -19.19 -7.09
N SER A 451 0.32 -20.22 -7.43
CA SER A 451 0.40 -21.46 -6.63
C SER A 451 1.01 -21.25 -5.23
N ILE A 452 1.75 -20.15 -5.04
CA ILE A 452 2.36 -19.84 -3.75
C ILE A 452 1.44 -19.05 -2.81
N ILE A 453 0.28 -18.54 -3.28
CA ILE A 453 -0.57 -17.63 -2.48
C ILE A 453 -0.92 -18.24 -1.13
N MET A 454 -1.50 -19.44 -1.10
CA MET A 454 -1.87 -20.08 0.16
C MET A 454 -0.65 -20.48 1.00
N PRO A 455 0.38 -21.15 0.45
CA PRO A 455 1.56 -21.49 1.24
C PRO A 455 2.29 -20.29 1.86
N ILE A 456 2.35 -19.16 1.16
CA ILE A 456 3.01 -17.95 1.67
C ILE A 456 2.15 -17.19 2.66
N TYR A 457 0.82 -17.23 2.47
CA TYR A 457 -0.15 -16.70 3.43
C TYR A 457 -0.05 -17.45 4.77
N GLU A 458 -0.04 -18.79 4.77
CA GLU A 458 0.11 -19.60 5.97
C GLU A 458 1.44 -19.35 6.69
N LEU A 459 2.54 -19.21 5.93
CA LEU A 459 3.83 -18.83 6.49
C LEU A 459 3.78 -17.46 7.18
N ALA A 460 3.06 -16.52 6.57
CA ALA A 460 2.90 -15.17 7.09
C ALA A 460 1.97 -15.10 8.31
N CYS A 461 0.98 -15.99 8.43
CA CYS A 461 0.18 -16.13 9.64
C CYS A 461 1.04 -16.47 10.86
N ASP A 462 1.95 -17.45 10.74
CA ASP A 462 2.87 -17.80 11.83
C ASP A 462 3.82 -16.64 12.18
N ALA A 463 4.26 -15.90 11.16
CA ALA A 463 5.09 -14.71 11.38
C ALA A 463 4.30 -13.62 12.10
N ALA A 464 3.05 -13.40 11.71
CA ALA A 464 2.16 -12.39 12.29
C ALA A 464 1.87 -12.69 13.78
N GLU A 465 1.60 -13.95 14.13
CA GLU A 465 1.42 -14.37 15.52
C GLU A 465 2.63 -14.02 16.40
N LYS A 466 3.84 -14.16 15.87
CA LYS A 466 5.08 -13.90 16.61
C LYS A 466 5.47 -12.43 16.65
N GLN A 467 5.17 -11.66 15.60
CA GLN A 467 5.63 -10.29 15.46
C GLN A 467 4.61 -9.26 15.95
N VAL A 468 3.30 -9.47 15.72
CA VAL A 468 2.26 -8.49 16.04
C VAL A 468 1.82 -8.65 17.47
N LYS A 469 2.23 -7.70 18.33
CA LYS A 469 1.97 -7.71 19.76
C LYS A 469 1.09 -6.53 20.16
N VAL A 470 0.25 -6.73 21.19
CA VAL A 470 -0.69 -5.71 21.66
C VAL A 470 0.03 -4.46 22.20
N GLU A 471 1.16 -4.65 22.87
CA GLU A 471 1.98 -3.59 23.45
C GLU A 471 2.65 -2.68 22.40
N HIS A 472 2.73 -3.11 21.15
CA HIS A 472 3.19 -2.25 20.06
C HIS A 472 2.24 -1.07 19.84
N PHE A 473 0.94 -1.28 20.02
CA PHE A 473 -0.12 -0.31 19.73
C PHE A 473 -0.66 0.34 21.00
N PHE A 474 -0.67 -0.40 22.10
CA PHE A 474 -1.26 0.00 23.38
C PHE A 474 -0.23 -0.19 24.50
N PRO A 475 0.84 0.65 24.52
CA PRO A 475 1.88 0.53 25.55
C PRO A 475 1.25 0.77 26.92
N GLN A 476 1.45 -0.16 27.85
CA GLN A 476 1.09 0.04 29.25
C GLN A 476 1.91 1.22 29.79
N LYS A 477 1.27 2.19 30.43
CA LYS A 477 1.99 3.21 31.17
C LYS A 477 2.83 2.47 32.23
N GLN A 478 4.14 2.56 32.14
CA GLN A 478 5.00 2.13 33.23
C GLN A 478 4.59 2.95 34.46
N THR A 479 3.90 2.32 35.40
CA THR A 479 3.74 2.88 36.74
C THR A 479 5.14 3.01 37.30
N GLY A 480 5.57 4.25 37.51
CA GLY A 480 6.93 4.61 37.88
C GLY A 480 7.43 3.76 39.05
N ALA A 481 8.32 2.82 38.74
CA ALA A 481 9.17 2.16 39.73
C ALA A 481 10.32 3.12 39.98
N GLY A 482 10.39 3.58 41.22
CA GLY A 482 11.32 4.50 41.87
C GLY A 482 12.67 4.70 41.20
N GLN A 483 12.97 5.94 40.91
CA GLN A 483 14.32 6.46 41.06
C GLN A 483 14.71 6.35 42.53
N THR A 484 15.20 5.18 42.95
CA THR A 484 16.03 5.12 44.15
C THR A 484 17.41 5.55 43.74
N GLY A 485 17.77 6.74 44.21
CA GLY A 485 19.10 7.28 44.06
C GLY A 485 20.17 6.32 44.55
N ALA A 486 21.25 6.26 43.82
CA ALA A 486 22.56 5.89 44.35
C ALA A 486 23.46 7.10 44.14
N ALA A 487 23.92 7.60 45.30
CA ALA A 487 24.91 8.64 45.45
C ALA A 487 26.28 8.26 44.90
#